data_74ef1d09a8ed41d29bbbd67914635be9
#
_entry.id   74ef1d09a8ed41d29bbbd67914635be9
#
_cell.length_a   1.000
_cell.length_b   1.000
_cell.length_c   1.000
_cell.angle_alpha   90.00
_cell.angle_beta   90.00
_cell.angle_gamma   90.00
#
_symmetry.space_group_name_H-M   'P 1'
#
loop_
_entity.id
_entity.type
_entity.pdbx_description
1 polymer ?
#
loop_
_entity_poly.entity_id
_entity_poly.type
_entity_poly.pdbx_seq_one_letter_code
_entity_poly.pdbx_strand_id
1 'polypeptide(L)'
;MSFFDTMLEDVETMAIIGHIRPDGDCIGSCLAAYNYLEEHYPDVRVTVFLEEPSIKFGYLKNIGRICSDFSVEAEFDLCLCLDCSDMLRFGEAVRYLNSAKKSICVDHHVTNTGFAGQNIVEAKASSTCEVLFGLLEEEKISKAVAECIYTGIIHDTGVFKYDCTSAKTMEIAGKMMAKGIDFPHIIDNSFYRKTYIQNQILGRALLESITFLDGRCIFSVIHKRDMDFYGDRKSTRLNS
;
A
#
# COMPACT_ATOMS: atom_id res chain seq x y z
N MET A 1 -4.99 10.37 -25.23
CA MET A 1 -5.07 8.96 -24.84
C MET A 1 -4.40 8.89 -23.47
N SER A 2 -5.12 8.45 -22.46
CA SER A 2 -4.57 8.37 -21.10
C SER A 2 -3.54 7.22 -20.99
N PHE A 3 -2.80 7.18 -19.90
CA PHE A 3 -1.90 6.05 -19.63
C PHE A 3 -2.65 4.72 -19.63
N PHE A 4 -3.81 4.69 -18.95
CA PHE A 4 -4.62 3.48 -18.86
C PHE A 4 -5.23 3.07 -20.20
N ASP A 5 -5.64 4.01 -21.09
CA ASP A 5 -6.10 3.65 -22.44
C ASP A 5 -5.03 2.88 -23.22
N THR A 6 -3.77 3.33 -23.13
CA THR A 6 -2.65 2.67 -23.81
C THR A 6 -2.26 1.35 -23.17
N MET A 7 -2.27 1.29 -21.83
CA MET A 7 -1.92 0.10 -21.07
C MET A 7 -2.90 -1.05 -21.31
N LEU A 8 -4.19 -0.73 -21.48
CA LEU A 8 -5.28 -1.70 -21.58
C LEU A 8 -5.61 -2.10 -23.03
N GLU A 9 -4.84 -1.64 -24.02
CA GLU A 9 -5.02 -2.07 -25.40
C GLU A 9 -4.81 -3.60 -25.52
N ASP A 10 -5.84 -4.31 -26.02
CA ASP A 10 -5.91 -5.77 -26.12
C ASP A 10 -5.81 -6.50 -24.74
N VAL A 11 -6.30 -5.90 -23.66
CA VAL A 11 -6.33 -6.49 -22.31
C VAL A 11 -7.78 -6.75 -21.88
N GLU A 12 -8.13 -8.02 -21.67
CA GLU A 12 -9.42 -8.45 -21.13
C GLU A 12 -9.33 -8.85 -19.64
N THR A 13 -8.13 -9.32 -19.21
CA THR A 13 -7.88 -9.81 -17.86
C THR A 13 -6.63 -9.20 -17.25
N MET A 14 -6.73 -8.74 -16.02
CA MET A 14 -5.63 -8.07 -15.34
C MET A 14 -5.47 -8.54 -13.90
N ALA A 15 -4.23 -8.88 -13.52
CA ALA A 15 -3.83 -9.05 -12.13
C ALA A 15 -3.21 -7.75 -11.61
N ILE A 16 -3.58 -7.34 -10.41
CA ILE A 16 -2.88 -6.31 -9.63
C ILE A 16 -2.23 -7.01 -8.46
N ILE A 17 -0.92 -6.84 -8.31
CA ILE A 17 -0.14 -7.45 -7.22
C ILE A 17 0.71 -6.41 -6.48
N GLY A 18 0.90 -6.63 -5.18
CA GLY A 18 1.79 -5.84 -4.35
C GLY A 18 2.66 -6.72 -3.45
N HIS A 19 3.48 -6.09 -2.62
CA HIS A 19 4.45 -6.84 -1.81
C HIS A 19 3.81 -7.62 -0.65
N ILE A 20 4.50 -8.68 -0.18
CA ILE A 20 4.17 -9.41 1.05
C ILE A 20 4.10 -8.45 2.22
N ARG A 21 3.16 -8.74 3.16
CA ARG A 21 2.92 -7.89 4.33
C ARG A 21 2.56 -6.46 3.89
N PRO A 22 1.49 -6.28 3.13
CA PRO A 22 1.16 -5.01 2.52
C PRO A 22 0.92 -3.94 3.59
N ASP A 23 1.55 -2.80 3.41
CA ASP A 23 1.36 -1.60 4.21
C ASP A 23 0.34 -0.65 3.59
N GLY A 24 0.30 0.61 4.03
CA GLY A 24 -0.69 1.56 3.57
C GLY A 24 -0.49 2.01 2.13
N ASP A 25 0.75 2.07 1.64
CA ASP A 25 1.02 2.47 0.25
C ASP A 25 0.75 1.32 -0.72
N CYS A 26 1.16 0.12 -0.36
CA CYS A 26 0.87 -1.08 -1.14
C CYS A 26 -0.65 -1.32 -1.28
N ILE A 27 -1.40 -1.28 -0.18
CA ILE A 27 -2.87 -1.45 -0.21
C ILE A 27 -3.53 -0.28 -0.92
N GLY A 28 -3.09 0.94 -0.63
CA GLY A 28 -3.60 2.16 -1.22
C GLY A 28 -3.43 2.19 -2.74
N SER A 29 -2.23 1.93 -3.24
CA SER A 29 -1.96 1.92 -4.68
C SER A 29 -2.72 0.80 -5.42
N CYS A 30 -2.74 -0.42 -4.86
CA CYS A 30 -3.48 -1.53 -5.46
C CYS A 30 -4.98 -1.28 -5.53
N LEU A 31 -5.60 -0.78 -4.44
CA LEU A 31 -7.03 -0.47 -4.42
C LEU A 31 -7.38 0.81 -5.17
N ALA A 32 -6.49 1.80 -5.25
CA ALA A 32 -6.69 2.98 -6.09
C ALA A 32 -6.77 2.58 -7.57
N ALA A 33 -5.82 1.76 -8.04
CA ALA A 33 -5.84 1.24 -9.41
C ALA A 33 -7.08 0.37 -9.66
N TYR A 34 -7.43 -0.54 -8.74
CA TYR A 34 -8.61 -1.39 -8.86
C TYR A 34 -9.90 -0.57 -8.94
N ASN A 35 -10.14 0.36 -8.01
CA ASN A 35 -11.35 1.18 -8.00
C ASN A 35 -11.46 2.06 -9.26
N TYR A 36 -10.34 2.63 -9.71
CA TYR A 36 -10.31 3.44 -10.93
C TYR A 36 -10.66 2.61 -12.17
N LEU A 37 -10.12 1.39 -12.27
CA LEU A 37 -10.42 0.46 -13.37
C LEU A 37 -11.86 -0.02 -13.33
N GLU A 38 -12.39 -0.40 -12.16
CA GLU A 38 -13.79 -0.80 -12.00
C GLU A 38 -14.76 0.31 -12.44
N GLU A 39 -14.43 1.58 -12.16
CA GLU A 39 -15.27 2.73 -12.46
C GLU A 39 -15.21 3.18 -13.93
N HIS A 40 -14.07 3.01 -14.63
CA HIS A 40 -13.85 3.59 -15.95
C HIS A 40 -13.57 2.59 -17.07
N TYR A 41 -13.21 1.34 -16.71
CA TYR A 41 -12.87 0.27 -17.66
C TYR A 41 -13.58 -1.05 -17.29
N PRO A 42 -14.92 -1.06 -17.21
CA PRO A 42 -15.68 -2.21 -16.69
C PRO A 42 -15.58 -3.47 -17.55
N ASP A 43 -15.11 -3.36 -18.79
CA ASP A 43 -14.90 -4.48 -19.69
C ASP A 43 -13.63 -5.29 -19.34
N VAL A 44 -12.71 -4.73 -18.56
CA VAL A 44 -11.50 -5.40 -18.08
C VAL A 44 -11.77 -6.10 -16.75
N ARG A 45 -11.59 -7.40 -16.71
CA ARG A 45 -11.73 -8.20 -15.46
C ARG A 45 -10.48 -8.10 -14.63
N VAL A 46 -10.54 -7.34 -13.55
CA VAL A 46 -9.41 -7.08 -12.65
C VAL A 46 -9.50 -7.93 -11.39
N THR A 47 -8.39 -8.56 -10.99
CA THR A 47 -8.26 -9.26 -9.70
C THR A 47 -7.06 -8.70 -8.94
N VAL A 48 -7.25 -8.37 -7.67
CA VAL A 48 -6.17 -7.90 -6.77
C VAL A 48 -5.70 -9.05 -5.89
N PHE A 49 -4.40 -9.29 -5.86
CA PHE A 49 -3.76 -10.32 -5.05
C PHE A 49 -2.79 -9.69 -4.06
N LEU A 50 -3.12 -9.73 -2.78
CA LEU A 50 -2.29 -9.31 -1.66
C LEU A 50 -2.45 -10.30 -0.51
N GLU A 51 -1.45 -10.41 0.35
CA GLU A 51 -1.66 -11.04 1.66
C GLU A 51 -2.78 -10.30 2.42
N GLU A 52 -3.42 -10.98 3.38
CA GLU A 52 -4.55 -10.46 4.16
C GLU A 52 -4.25 -9.06 4.72
N PRO A 53 -4.99 -8.02 4.28
CA PRO A 53 -4.78 -6.67 4.77
C PRO A 53 -5.11 -6.54 6.26
N SER A 54 -4.44 -5.61 6.94
CA SER A 54 -4.80 -5.29 8.32
C SER A 54 -6.21 -4.71 8.39
N ILE A 55 -6.99 -5.11 9.40
CA ILE A 55 -8.36 -4.64 9.66
C ILE A 55 -8.46 -3.10 9.74
N LYS A 56 -7.37 -2.41 10.05
CA LYS A 56 -7.32 -0.95 10.12
C LYS A 56 -7.61 -0.25 8.78
N PHE A 57 -7.47 -0.95 7.66
CA PHE A 57 -7.78 -0.46 6.32
C PHE A 57 -9.20 -0.80 5.85
N GLY A 58 -10.03 -1.40 6.72
CA GLY A 58 -11.39 -1.83 6.39
C GLY A 58 -12.35 -0.74 5.91
N TYR A 59 -11.95 0.53 5.98
CA TYR A 59 -12.71 1.66 5.45
C TYR A 59 -12.53 1.86 3.93
N LEU A 60 -11.50 1.26 3.33
CA LEU A 60 -11.24 1.41 1.90
C LEU A 60 -12.26 0.60 1.08
N LYS A 61 -12.85 1.26 0.08
CA LYS A 61 -13.78 0.61 -0.86
C LYS A 61 -13.11 -0.58 -1.52
N ASN A 62 -13.85 -1.66 -1.66
CA ASN A 62 -13.44 -2.91 -2.31
C ASN A 62 -12.28 -3.68 -1.63
N ILE A 63 -11.90 -3.35 -0.39
CA ILE A 63 -10.88 -4.11 0.34
C ILE A 63 -11.21 -5.61 0.46
N GLY A 64 -12.49 -5.95 0.58
CA GLY A 64 -12.97 -7.34 0.60
C GLY A 64 -12.92 -8.06 -0.76
N ARG A 65 -12.50 -7.37 -1.84
CA ARG A 65 -12.27 -7.97 -3.16
C ARG A 65 -10.84 -8.48 -3.35
N ILE A 66 -9.96 -8.24 -2.39
CA ILE A 66 -8.59 -8.74 -2.41
C ILE A 66 -8.62 -10.27 -2.24
N CYS A 67 -8.00 -10.98 -3.17
CA CYS A 67 -7.81 -12.43 -3.14
C CYS A 67 -6.55 -12.75 -2.35
N SER A 68 -6.69 -13.01 -1.05
CA SER A 68 -5.56 -13.26 -0.14
C SER A 68 -5.21 -14.74 0.02
N ASP A 69 -6.04 -15.64 -0.49
CA ASP A 69 -5.78 -17.07 -0.51
C ASP A 69 -5.07 -17.54 -1.78
N PHE A 70 -4.86 -16.61 -2.71
CA PHE A 70 -4.21 -16.87 -4.01
C PHE A 70 -4.80 -18.08 -4.76
N SER A 71 -6.09 -18.38 -4.56
CA SER A 71 -6.73 -19.59 -5.09
C SER A 71 -7.04 -19.54 -6.58
N VAL A 72 -6.95 -18.36 -7.21
CA VAL A 72 -7.27 -18.20 -8.63
C VAL A 72 -6.16 -18.81 -9.50
N GLU A 73 -6.52 -19.84 -10.26
CA GLU A 73 -5.66 -20.46 -11.27
C GLU A 73 -6.01 -19.87 -12.66
N ALA A 74 -5.36 -18.76 -13.02
CA ALA A 74 -5.60 -18.08 -14.29
C ALA A 74 -4.31 -17.45 -14.82
N GLU A 75 -4.21 -17.38 -16.15
CA GLU A 75 -3.27 -16.53 -16.84
C GLU A 75 -3.94 -15.18 -17.12
N PHE A 76 -3.19 -14.10 -16.99
CA PHE A 76 -3.67 -12.75 -17.21
C PHE A 76 -3.02 -12.13 -18.44
N ASP A 77 -3.76 -11.28 -19.15
CA ASP A 77 -3.19 -10.52 -20.26
C ASP A 77 -2.17 -9.49 -19.74
N LEU A 78 -2.44 -8.93 -18.56
CA LEU A 78 -1.57 -7.93 -17.94
C LEU A 78 -1.44 -8.19 -16.43
N CYS A 79 -0.22 -8.07 -15.92
CA CYS A 79 0.08 -7.99 -14.49
C CYS A 79 0.59 -6.58 -14.15
N LEU A 80 -0.14 -5.85 -13.32
CA LEU A 80 0.27 -4.57 -12.74
C LEU A 80 0.87 -4.81 -11.36
N CYS A 81 2.17 -4.53 -11.24
CA CYS A 81 2.93 -4.64 -10.02
C CYS A 81 3.03 -3.28 -9.36
N LEU A 82 2.58 -3.14 -8.13
CA LEU A 82 2.55 -1.88 -7.40
C LEU A 82 3.37 -1.98 -6.11
N ASP A 83 4.14 -0.93 -5.85
CA ASP A 83 4.87 -0.74 -4.59
C ASP A 83 5.82 -1.88 -4.24
N CYS A 84 6.65 -2.27 -5.19
CA CYS A 84 7.58 -3.37 -4.98
C CYS A 84 8.88 -3.19 -5.78
N SER A 85 10.00 -3.20 -5.09
CA SER A 85 11.32 -3.01 -5.70
C SER A 85 11.92 -4.29 -6.29
N ASP A 86 11.43 -5.48 -5.91
CA ASP A 86 12.02 -6.76 -6.27
C ASP A 86 10.95 -7.87 -6.33
N MET A 87 11.09 -8.80 -7.29
CA MET A 87 10.17 -9.92 -7.48
C MET A 87 10.03 -10.83 -6.26
N LEU A 88 11.07 -10.98 -5.45
CA LEU A 88 11.06 -11.84 -4.25
C LEU A 88 10.07 -11.35 -3.20
N ARG A 89 9.70 -10.06 -3.25
CA ARG A 89 8.75 -9.47 -2.31
C ARG A 89 7.28 -9.73 -2.64
N PHE A 90 6.95 -10.32 -3.80
CA PHE A 90 5.56 -10.65 -4.12
C PHE A 90 5.05 -11.93 -3.45
N GLY A 91 5.94 -12.76 -2.87
CA GLY A 91 5.53 -14.04 -2.28
C GLY A 91 4.80 -14.91 -3.31
N GLU A 92 3.63 -15.45 -2.94
CA GLU A 92 2.84 -16.30 -3.84
C GLU A 92 2.29 -15.58 -5.07
N ALA A 93 2.09 -14.26 -5.00
CA ALA A 93 1.57 -13.47 -6.11
C ALA A 93 2.54 -13.39 -7.31
N VAL A 94 3.84 -13.72 -7.13
CA VAL A 94 4.83 -13.72 -8.20
C VAL A 94 4.45 -14.63 -9.37
N ARG A 95 3.66 -15.68 -9.12
CA ARG A 95 3.18 -16.58 -10.17
C ARG A 95 2.33 -15.88 -11.23
N TYR A 96 1.52 -14.89 -10.82
CA TYR A 96 0.69 -14.11 -11.76
C TYR A 96 1.53 -13.17 -12.61
N LEU A 97 2.62 -12.61 -12.08
CA LEU A 97 3.59 -11.87 -12.86
C LEU A 97 4.29 -12.77 -13.90
N ASN A 98 4.71 -13.96 -13.49
CA ASN A 98 5.45 -14.88 -14.36
C ASN A 98 4.60 -15.49 -15.48
N SER A 99 3.28 -15.60 -15.27
CA SER A 99 2.35 -16.18 -16.28
C SER A 99 1.67 -15.13 -17.15
N ALA A 100 1.73 -13.85 -16.79
CA ALA A 100 1.07 -12.78 -17.54
C ALA A 100 1.75 -12.53 -18.90
N LYS A 101 0.94 -12.19 -19.92
CA LYS A 101 1.45 -11.86 -21.26
C LYS A 101 2.23 -10.56 -21.30
N LYS A 102 1.79 -9.57 -20.51
CA LYS A 102 2.41 -8.24 -20.35
C LYS A 102 2.57 -7.96 -18.87
N SER A 103 3.60 -7.18 -18.48
CA SER A 103 3.77 -6.73 -17.09
C SER A 103 4.22 -5.29 -17.01
N ILE A 104 3.67 -4.56 -16.05
CA ILE A 104 4.00 -3.15 -15.77
C ILE A 104 4.25 -3.04 -14.26
N CYS A 105 5.33 -2.37 -13.89
CA CYS A 105 5.62 -1.99 -12.51
C CYS A 105 5.47 -0.49 -12.35
N VAL A 106 4.76 -0.05 -11.31
CA VAL A 106 4.72 1.35 -10.85
C VAL A 106 5.24 1.37 -9.42
N ASP A 107 6.30 2.13 -9.19
CA ASP A 107 7.03 2.08 -7.91
C ASP A 107 7.75 3.40 -7.63
N HIS A 108 8.12 3.64 -6.36
CA HIS A 108 8.92 4.78 -5.94
C HIS A 108 10.26 4.36 -5.29
N HIS A 109 10.52 3.09 -5.11
CA HIS A 109 11.73 2.62 -4.46
C HIS A 109 12.97 2.84 -5.32
N VAL A 110 13.98 3.53 -4.78
CA VAL A 110 15.29 3.73 -5.44
C VAL A 110 16.02 2.40 -5.75
N THR A 111 15.67 1.34 -5.03
CA THR A 111 16.25 -0.01 -5.18
C THR A 111 15.51 -0.88 -6.18
N ASN A 112 14.55 -0.33 -6.92
CA ASN A 112 13.80 -1.10 -7.92
C ASN A 112 14.74 -1.70 -8.96
N THR A 113 14.58 -3.00 -9.24
CA THR A 113 15.48 -3.78 -10.12
C THR A 113 15.06 -3.75 -11.59
N GLY A 114 13.93 -3.12 -11.92
CA GLY A 114 13.43 -3.06 -13.31
C GLY A 114 12.95 -4.42 -13.83
N PHE A 115 12.28 -5.20 -13.01
CA PHE A 115 11.93 -6.59 -13.26
C PHE A 115 10.74 -6.80 -14.21
N ALA A 116 9.87 -5.81 -14.39
CA ALA A 116 8.71 -5.90 -15.26
C ALA A 116 9.04 -5.57 -16.73
N GLY A 117 8.15 -5.94 -17.65
CA GLY A 117 8.28 -5.60 -19.07
C GLY A 117 8.31 -4.08 -19.31
N GLN A 118 7.57 -3.31 -18.51
CA GLN A 118 7.65 -1.85 -18.44
C GLN A 118 7.76 -1.44 -16.96
N ASN A 119 8.65 -0.49 -16.66
CA ASN A 119 8.86 -0.01 -15.29
C ASN A 119 8.73 1.52 -15.25
N ILE A 120 7.84 2.00 -14.39
CA ILE A 120 7.59 3.42 -14.11
C ILE A 120 8.03 3.64 -12.67
N VAL A 121 9.27 4.10 -12.51
CA VAL A 121 9.90 4.25 -11.19
C VAL A 121 10.26 5.71 -10.96
N GLU A 122 9.66 6.31 -9.94
CA GLU A 122 9.85 7.71 -9.57
C GLU A 122 10.47 7.81 -8.17
N ALA A 123 11.78 7.56 -8.07
CA ALA A 123 12.49 7.51 -6.79
C ALA A 123 12.45 8.81 -5.94
N LYS A 124 11.93 9.91 -6.49
CA LYS A 124 11.72 11.17 -5.76
C LYS A 124 10.27 11.34 -5.28
N ALA A 125 9.38 10.49 -5.70
CA ALA A 125 8.01 10.50 -5.19
C ALA A 125 7.97 10.01 -3.74
N SER A 126 7.04 10.53 -2.97
CA SER A 126 6.91 10.16 -1.56
C SER A 126 6.35 8.76 -1.35
N SER A 127 5.66 8.22 -2.35
CA SER A 127 4.96 6.95 -2.31
C SER A 127 4.60 6.47 -3.72
N THR A 128 4.30 5.20 -3.88
CA THR A 128 3.75 4.64 -5.13
C THR A 128 2.38 5.25 -5.44
N CYS A 129 1.58 5.59 -4.43
CA CYS A 129 0.33 6.32 -4.62
C CYS A 129 0.54 7.71 -5.24
N GLU A 130 1.63 8.42 -4.92
CA GLU A 130 1.99 9.68 -5.59
C GLU A 130 2.35 9.45 -7.07
N VAL A 131 3.10 8.39 -7.39
CA VAL A 131 3.41 8.03 -8.77
C VAL A 131 2.15 7.68 -9.53
N LEU A 132 1.30 6.82 -8.95
CA LEU A 132 0.05 6.39 -9.55
C LEU A 132 -0.89 7.57 -9.83
N PHE A 133 -0.99 8.55 -8.93
CA PHE A 133 -1.77 9.77 -9.16
C PHE A 133 -1.38 10.45 -10.46
N GLY A 134 -0.08 10.52 -10.77
CA GLY A 134 0.42 11.11 -12.01
C GLY A 134 0.04 10.36 -13.29
N LEU A 135 -0.45 9.13 -13.17
CA LEU A 135 -0.90 8.28 -14.28
C LEU A 135 -2.42 8.31 -14.47
N LEU A 136 -3.16 8.80 -13.47
CA LEU A 136 -4.62 8.90 -13.48
C LEU A 136 -5.06 10.25 -14.09
N GLU A 137 -6.24 10.27 -14.70
CA GLU A 137 -6.91 11.50 -15.07
C GLU A 137 -7.59 12.10 -13.83
N GLU A 138 -7.11 13.26 -13.36
CA GLU A 138 -7.52 13.88 -12.10
C GLU A 138 -9.04 14.07 -11.98
N GLU A 139 -9.68 14.42 -13.07
CA GLU A 139 -11.13 14.64 -13.15
C GLU A 139 -11.92 13.35 -12.90
N LYS A 140 -11.34 12.21 -13.25
CA LYS A 140 -11.93 10.87 -13.08
C LYS A 140 -11.66 10.25 -11.70
N ILE A 141 -10.87 10.90 -10.86
CA ILE A 141 -10.60 10.40 -9.51
C ILE A 141 -11.85 10.56 -8.65
N SER A 142 -12.49 9.45 -8.30
CA SER A 142 -13.61 9.39 -7.38
C SER A 142 -13.14 9.57 -5.92
N LYS A 143 -14.09 9.77 -5.01
CA LYS A 143 -13.80 9.78 -3.56
C LYS A 143 -13.12 8.48 -3.10
N ALA A 144 -13.56 7.33 -3.60
CA ALA A 144 -13.00 6.03 -3.23
C ALA A 144 -11.53 5.88 -3.66
N VAL A 145 -11.21 6.30 -4.89
CA VAL A 145 -9.83 6.34 -5.39
C VAL A 145 -8.99 7.32 -4.57
N ALA A 146 -9.55 8.50 -4.24
CA ALA A 146 -8.86 9.51 -3.44
C ALA A 146 -8.54 9.03 -2.01
N GLU A 147 -9.45 8.28 -1.36
CA GLU A 147 -9.22 7.67 -0.04
C GLU A 147 -8.04 6.68 -0.09
N CYS A 148 -7.95 5.89 -1.14
CA CYS A 148 -6.84 4.95 -1.34
C CYS A 148 -5.50 5.69 -1.54
N ILE A 149 -5.45 6.68 -2.46
CA ILE A 149 -4.24 7.47 -2.72
C ILE A 149 -3.79 8.21 -1.46
N TYR A 150 -4.72 8.87 -0.75
CA TYR A 150 -4.40 9.60 0.47
C TYR A 150 -3.84 8.66 1.55
N THR A 151 -4.39 7.45 1.66
CA THR A 151 -3.91 6.43 2.60
C THR A 151 -2.46 6.05 2.33
N GLY A 152 -2.07 5.79 1.08
CA GLY A 152 -0.68 5.48 0.75
C GLY A 152 0.26 6.64 1.08
N ILE A 153 -0.09 7.85 0.66
CA ILE A 153 0.73 9.04 0.91
C ILE A 153 0.98 9.25 2.41
N ILE A 154 -0.04 9.18 3.27
CA ILE A 154 0.16 9.40 4.71
C ILE A 154 0.99 8.31 5.37
N HIS A 155 0.92 7.07 4.86
CA HIS A 155 1.70 5.97 5.42
C HIS A 155 3.19 6.13 5.14
N ASP A 156 3.57 6.42 3.92
CA ASP A 156 4.97 6.55 3.51
C ASP A 156 5.63 7.85 3.95
N THR A 157 4.81 8.90 4.13
CA THR A 157 5.31 10.20 4.63
C THR A 157 5.27 10.32 6.15
N GLY A 158 4.78 9.31 6.87
CA GLY A 158 4.56 9.39 8.32
C GLY A 158 3.63 10.54 8.68
N VAL A 159 2.53 10.68 7.93
CA VAL A 159 1.58 11.81 8.02
C VAL A 159 2.32 13.14 7.76
N PHE A 160 3.02 13.19 6.62
CA PHE A 160 3.77 14.36 6.13
C PHE A 160 4.97 14.80 6.99
N LYS A 161 5.50 13.90 7.82
CA LYS A 161 6.60 14.20 8.74
C LYS A 161 7.98 13.83 8.18
N TYR A 162 8.07 12.86 7.26
CA TYR A 162 9.33 12.37 6.75
C TYR A 162 9.87 13.24 5.61
N ASP A 163 11.19 13.19 5.39
CA ASP A 163 11.92 14.01 4.42
C ASP A 163 11.52 13.74 2.95
N CYS A 164 10.89 12.61 2.67
CA CYS A 164 10.31 12.31 1.35
C CYS A 164 9.09 13.18 1.02
N THR A 165 8.51 13.89 2.00
CA THR A 165 7.38 14.79 1.79
C THR A 165 7.81 16.02 1.01
N SER A 166 7.27 16.20 -0.18
CA SER A 166 7.54 17.35 -1.06
C SER A 166 6.35 18.31 -1.17
N ALA A 167 6.58 19.47 -1.80
CA ALA A 167 5.47 20.38 -2.14
C ALA A 167 4.44 19.69 -3.06
N LYS A 168 4.91 18.86 -4.02
CA LYS A 168 4.06 18.05 -4.91
C LYS A 168 3.20 17.06 -4.10
N THR A 169 3.79 16.39 -3.10
CA THR A 169 3.07 15.47 -2.20
C THR A 169 1.94 16.19 -1.48
N MET A 170 2.19 17.39 -0.93
CA MET A 170 1.18 18.18 -0.24
C MET A 170 0.08 18.69 -1.18
N GLU A 171 0.44 19.07 -2.42
CA GLU A 171 -0.53 19.46 -3.45
C GLU A 171 -1.48 18.31 -3.78
N ILE A 172 -0.94 17.11 -4.02
CA ILE A 172 -1.73 15.91 -4.30
C ILE A 172 -2.63 15.56 -3.12
N ALA A 173 -2.11 15.59 -1.90
CA ALA A 173 -2.90 15.34 -0.70
C ALA A 173 -4.07 16.34 -0.58
N GLY A 174 -3.82 17.63 -0.86
CA GLY A 174 -4.85 18.67 -0.90
C GLY A 174 -5.93 18.39 -1.95
N LYS A 175 -5.55 17.92 -3.14
CA LYS A 175 -6.48 17.50 -4.20
C LYS A 175 -7.34 16.31 -3.76
N MET A 176 -6.75 15.33 -3.07
CA MET A 176 -7.52 14.20 -2.51
C MET A 176 -8.52 14.68 -1.45
N MET A 177 -8.11 15.58 -0.56
CA MET A 177 -9.01 16.19 0.42
C MET A 177 -10.17 16.94 -0.24
N ALA A 178 -9.92 17.63 -1.37
CA ALA A 178 -10.97 18.32 -2.14
C ALA A 178 -12.02 17.38 -2.75
N LYS A 179 -11.72 16.06 -2.90
CA LYS A 179 -12.69 15.02 -3.28
C LYS A 179 -13.64 14.63 -2.15
N GLY A 180 -13.54 15.28 -0.96
CA GLY A 180 -14.44 15.09 0.17
C GLY A 180 -14.18 13.82 0.98
N ILE A 181 -12.94 13.36 1.03
CA ILE A 181 -12.52 12.25 1.90
C ILE A 181 -12.61 12.64 3.38
N ASP A 182 -12.84 11.67 4.25
CA ASP A 182 -12.75 11.87 5.70
C ASP A 182 -11.31 11.66 6.17
N PHE A 183 -10.44 12.63 5.86
CA PHE A 183 -9.01 12.52 6.15
C PHE A 183 -8.68 12.38 7.64
N PRO A 184 -9.41 13.00 8.61
CA PRO A 184 -9.16 12.74 10.04
C PRO A 184 -9.41 11.28 10.39
N HIS A 185 -10.52 10.70 9.91
CA HIS A 185 -10.85 9.30 10.12
C HIS A 185 -9.77 8.38 9.51
N ILE A 186 -9.29 8.68 8.29
CA ILE A 186 -8.24 7.92 7.62
C ILE A 186 -6.95 7.94 8.46
N ILE A 187 -6.50 9.12 8.89
CA ILE A 187 -5.28 9.27 9.69
C ILE A 187 -5.41 8.51 11.03
N ASP A 188 -6.50 8.75 11.75
CA ASP A 188 -6.68 8.16 13.08
C ASP A 188 -6.74 6.62 13.00
N ASN A 189 -7.56 6.06 12.12
CA ASN A 189 -7.80 4.63 12.08
C ASN A 189 -6.65 3.84 11.43
N SER A 190 -6.00 4.37 10.40
CA SER A 190 -4.96 3.63 9.70
C SER A 190 -3.56 3.84 10.30
N PHE A 191 -3.28 5.01 10.86
CA PHE A 191 -1.92 5.37 11.30
C PHE A 191 -1.77 5.45 12.82
N TYR A 192 -2.62 6.20 13.53
CA TYR A 192 -2.43 6.46 14.97
C TYR A 192 -3.13 5.47 15.88
N ARG A 193 -4.26 4.93 15.48
CA ARG A 193 -5.06 4.06 16.34
C ARG A 193 -4.31 2.79 16.73
N LYS A 194 -4.17 2.58 18.02
CA LYS A 194 -3.63 1.35 18.61
C LYS A 194 -4.71 0.65 19.42
N THR A 195 -4.71 -0.67 19.41
CA THR A 195 -5.57 -1.45 20.29
C THR A 195 -5.15 -1.26 21.76
N TYR A 196 -6.02 -1.59 22.69
CA TYR A 196 -5.69 -1.59 24.12
C TYR A 196 -4.46 -2.47 24.40
N ILE A 197 -4.40 -3.64 23.78
CA ILE A 197 -3.28 -4.59 23.90
C ILE A 197 -1.97 -3.96 23.39
N GLN A 198 -1.99 -3.32 22.22
CA GLN A 198 -0.81 -2.63 21.68
C GLN A 198 -0.32 -1.51 22.60
N ASN A 199 -1.23 -0.75 23.21
CA ASN A 199 -0.87 0.28 24.17
C ASN A 199 -0.29 -0.31 25.46
N GLN A 200 -0.80 -1.46 25.92
CA GLN A 200 -0.25 -2.16 27.09
C GLN A 200 1.19 -2.66 26.82
N ILE A 201 1.42 -3.28 25.66
CA ILE A 201 2.75 -3.74 25.25
C ILE A 201 3.71 -2.55 25.10
N LEU A 202 3.26 -1.46 24.48
CA LEU A 202 4.05 -0.24 24.36
C LEU A 202 4.40 0.35 25.73
N GLY A 203 3.42 0.45 26.64
CA GLY A 203 3.64 0.93 28.01
C GLY A 203 4.69 0.08 28.74
N ARG A 204 4.59 -1.24 28.66
CA ARG A 204 5.58 -2.15 29.22
C ARG A 204 6.96 -1.97 28.58
N ALA A 205 7.03 -1.88 27.26
CA ALA A 205 8.28 -1.64 26.54
C ALA A 205 8.99 -0.36 27.00
N LEU A 206 8.23 0.70 27.23
CA LEU A 206 8.76 1.97 27.73
C LEU A 206 9.23 1.88 29.20
N LEU A 207 8.42 1.27 30.08
CA LEU A 207 8.75 1.14 31.50
C LEU A 207 9.97 0.24 31.76
N GLU A 208 10.15 -0.81 30.97
CA GLU A 208 11.27 -1.75 31.06
C GLU A 208 12.46 -1.37 30.18
N SER A 209 12.40 -0.20 29.52
CA SER A 209 13.47 0.24 28.63
C SER A 209 14.71 0.68 29.39
N ILE A 210 15.86 0.46 28.75
CA ILE A 210 17.17 0.88 29.25
C ILE A 210 17.72 1.95 28.31
N THR A 211 18.17 3.08 28.87
CA THR A 211 18.86 4.11 28.09
C THR A 211 20.36 3.88 28.15
N PHE A 212 21.07 4.16 27.05
CA PHE A 212 22.52 4.04 26.93
C PHE A 212 23.07 5.10 25.97
N LEU A 213 24.39 5.20 25.84
CA LEU A 213 25.08 6.25 25.09
C LEU A 213 24.63 7.67 25.52
N ASP A 214 24.72 7.95 26.82
CA ASP A 214 24.34 9.25 27.43
C ASP A 214 22.88 9.63 27.08
N GLY A 215 21.97 8.66 27.10
CA GLY A 215 20.56 8.88 26.85
C GLY A 215 20.18 9.05 25.38
N ARG A 216 21.13 8.91 24.43
CA ARG A 216 20.85 9.03 23.00
C ARG A 216 20.18 7.80 22.39
N CYS A 217 20.26 6.66 23.08
CA CYS A 217 19.62 5.42 22.64
C CYS A 217 18.75 4.85 23.76
N ILE A 218 17.63 4.26 23.36
CA ILE A 218 16.73 3.50 24.24
C ILE A 218 16.59 2.09 23.68
N PHE A 219 16.58 1.10 24.56
CA PHE A 219 16.45 -0.31 24.20
C PHE A 219 15.43 -0.98 25.12
N SER A 220 14.53 -1.77 24.54
CA SER A 220 13.66 -2.66 25.30
C SER A 220 13.50 -4.01 24.59
N VAL A 221 13.18 -5.06 25.37
CA VAL A 221 12.97 -6.41 24.85
C VAL A 221 11.55 -6.85 25.20
N ILE A 222 10.77 -7.18 24.16
CA ILE A 222 9.48 -7.82 24.33
C ILE A 222 9.66 -9.32 24.00
N HIS A 223 9.51 -10.16 25.01
CA HIS A 223 9.60 -11.60 24.85
C HIS A 223 8.29 -12.18 24.30
N LYS A 224 8.40 -13.32 23.61
CA LYS A 224 7.21 -14.04 23.13
C LYS A 224 6.18 -14.31 24.22
N ARG A 225 6.64 -14.68 25.43
CA ARG A 225 5.75 -14.89 26.61
C ARG A 225 4.92 -13.64 26.95
N ASP A 226 5.45 -12.43 26.70
CA ASP A 226 4.76 -11.16 26.95
C ASP A 226 3.66 -10.96 25.92
N MET A 227 3.94 -11.28 24.65
CA MET A 227 2.96 -11.27 23.58
C MET A 227 1.84 -12.27 23.85
N ASP A 228 2.20 -13.49 24.27
CA ASP A 228 1.23 -14.54 24.61
C ASP A 228 0.35 -14.12 25.81
N PHE A 229 0.94 -13.49 26.85
CA PHE A 229 0.22 -12.99 28.02
C PHE A 229 -0.85 -11.94 27.65
N TYR A 230 -0.53 -11.01 26.73
CA TYR A 230 -1.48 -10.01 26.26
C TYR A 230 -2.42 -10.52 25.18
N GLY A 231 -2.27 -11.76 24.72
CA GLY A 231 -3.12 -12.35 23.68
C GLY A 231 -2.88 -11.78 22.28
N ASP A 232 -1.75 -11.12 22.08
CA ASP A 232 -1.39 -10.54 20.78
C ASP A 232 -0.73 -11.57 19.87
N ARG A 233 -1.57 -12.36 19.17
CA ARG A 233 -1.12 -13.37 18.21
C ARG A 233 -0.79 -12.78 16.82
N LYS A 234 -1.15 -11.51 16.54
CA LYS A 234 -1.03 -10.89 15.21
C LYS A 234 -0.08 -9.69 15.16
N SER A 235 0.23 -9.07 16.29
CA SER A 235 1.06 -7.86 16.35
C SER A 235 2.55 -8.20 16.50
N THR A 236 3.11 -8.93 15.55
CA THR A 236 4.56 -9.18 15.50
C THR A 236 5.37 -7.97 15.02
N ARG A 237 4.75 -6.77 14.96
CA ARG A 237 5.41 -5.56 14.47
C ARG A 237 5.03 -4.34 15.28
N LEU A 238 5.90 -3.99 16.20
CA LEU A 238 6.16 -2.59 16.51
C LEU A 238 7.06 -2.11 15.36
N ASN A 239 6.52 -1.30 14.45
CA ASN A 239 7.34 -0.62 13.47
C ASN A 239 8.32 0.26 14.23
N SER A 240 9.60 -0.05 14.08
CA SER A 240 10.72 0.77 14.56
C SER A 240 10.84 2.03 13.73
#